data_c61ac03010ed392cd7a5ba347972ec4c
#
_entry.id   c61ac03010ed392cd7a5ba347972ec4c
#
_cell.length_a   1.000
_cell.length_b   1.000
_cell.length_c   1.000
_cell.angle_alpha   90.00
_cell.angle_beta   90.00
_cell.angle_gamma   90.00
#
_symmetry.space_group_name_H-M   'P 1'
#
loop_
_entity.id
_entity.type
_entity.pdbx_description
1 polymer ?
#
loop_
_entity_poly.entity_id
_entity_poly.type
_entity_poly.pdbx_seq_one_letter_code
_entity_poly.pdbx_strand_id
1 'polypeptide(L)'
;MRNPLPVSVVLVAVLAQAVHAASDSYVEPMLEDAVQAAVTVNEARARVTVLSLRLPHGCKADSAKIERPVAASGSVTVKLQGTTKRGEACEGWVRASVSLTAPVMVTTRVVRTGESLDSATTVQWQEIRAGAQPAAPMVGGIAARTMMSGQVVDTSSVRSNKPSAGSQVRVSIRMGALSVEQVGRLVECGNTHVCAVLPSGKRVEGALQDDRLVVMVP
;
A
#
# COMPACT_ATOMS: atom_id res chain seq x y z
N MET A 1 12.55 38.40 -62.92
CA MET A 1 13.72 38.36 -62.07
C MET A 1 13.23 38.52 -60.61
N ARG A 2 13.15 37.45 -59.86
CA ARG A 2 12.72 37.43 -58.41
C ARG A 2 13.93 37.16 -57.54
N ASN A 3 14.30 38.13 -56.74
CA ASN A 3 15.34 37.94 -55.71
C ASN A 3 14.83 37.11 -54.54
N PRO A 4 15.55 36.11 -54.06
CA PRO A 4 15.23 35.43 -52.80
C PRO A 4 15.81 36.24 -51.63
N LEU A 5 14.97 36.48 -50.62
CA LEU A 5 15.34 37.05 -49.33
C LEU A 5 16.14 36.02 -48.49
N PRO A 6 17.19 36.44 -47.78
CA PRO A 6 17.92 35.53 -46.92
C PRO A 6 17.12 35.25 -45.64
N VAL A 7 16.93 33.97 -45.37
CA VAL A 7 16.38 33.47 -44.09
C VAL A 7 17.50 33.55 -43.05
N SER A 8 17.41 34.54 -42.15
CA SER A 8 18.29 34.59 -40.97
C SER A 8 17.80 33.55 -39.92
N VAL A 9 18.56 32.48 -39.82
CA VAL A 9 18.40 31.52 -38.74
C VAL A 9 18.97 32.12 -37.44
N VAL A 10 18.08 32.53 -36.55
CA VAL A 10 18.45 32.93 -35.20
C VAL A 10 18.71 31.67 -34.39
N LEU A 11 19.98 31.34 -34.19
CA LEU A 11 20.45 30.29 -33.26
C LEU A 11 20.31 30.82 -31.82
N VAL A 12 19.19 30.58 -31.18
CA VAL A 12 19.03 30.86 -29.74
C VAL A 12 19.79 29.76 -29.00
N ALA A 13 20.96 30.11 -28.47
CA ALA A 13 21.76 29.25 -27.60
C ALA A 13 21.01 29.06 -26.27
N VAL A 14 20.46 27.87 -26.06
CA VAL A 14 19.98 27.40 -24.74
C VAL A 14 21.20 26.98 -23.93
N LEU A 15 21.86 27.94 -23.30
CA LEU A 15 22.92 27.73 -22.33
C LEU A 15 22.46 28.28 -20.98
N ALA A 16 21.61 27.56 -20.30
CA ALA A 16 21.37 27.77 -18.86
C ALA A 16 20.55 26.63 -18.27
N GLN A 17 21.14 25.50 -18.02
CA GLN A 17 20.57 24.50 -17.07
C GLN A 17 21.58 23.46 -16.56
N ALA A 18 22.89 23.69 -16.64
CA ALA A 18 23.91 22.70 -16.22
C ALA A 18 24.44 22.91 -14.78
N VAL A 19 23.92 23.86 -14.00
CA VAL A 19 24.50 24.16 -12.66
C VAL A 19 23.71 23.52 -11.50
N HIS A 20 22.53 22.96 -11.74
CA HIS A 20 21.70 22.36 -10.67
C HIS A 20 21.88 20.84 -10.50
N ALA A 21 22.53 20.15 -11.42
CA ALA A 21 22.57 18.68 -11.43
C ALA A 21 23.49 18.02 -10.38
N ALA A 22 24.45 18.75 -9.80
CA ALA A 22 25.42 18.14 -8.87
C ALA A 22 24.97 18.15 -7.39
N SER A 23 24.02 19.00 -7.01
CA SER A 23 23.48 19.04 -5.64
C SER A 23 22.28 18.09 -5.43
N ASP A 24 21.60 17.70 -6.51
CA ASP A 24 20.39 16.87 -6.44
C ASP A 24 20.69 15.40 -6.15
N SER A 25 21.82 14.85 -6.66
CA SER A 25 22.17 13.43 -6.50
C SER A 25 22.42 12.98 -5.05
N TYR A 26 22.77 13.91 -4.16
CA TYR A 26 22.99 13.59 -2.74
C TYR A 26 21.70 13.57 -1.92
N VAL A 27 20.72 14.38 -2.30
CA VAL A 27 19.46 14.57 -1.55
C VAL A 27 18.45 13.48 -1.89
N GLU A 28 18.46 12.95 -3.12
CA GLU A 28 17.51 11.94 -3.59
C GLU A 28 17.44 10.68 -2.71
N PRO A 29 18.56 9.99 -2.36
CA PRO A 29 18.49 8.79 -1.53
C PRO A 29 17.89 9.06 -0.15
N MET A 30 18.26 10.19 0.47
CA MET A 30 17.73 10.59 1.77
C MET A 30 16.21 10.90 1.70
N LEU A 31 15.75 11.45 0.57
CA LEU A 31 14.32 11.69 0.34
C LEU A 31 13.57 10.38 0.10
N GLU A 32 14.15 9.45 -0.64
CA GLU A 32 13.55 8.12 -0.84
C GLU A 32 13.36 7.39 0.48
N ASP A 33 14.38 7.37 1.34
CA ASP A 33 14.30 6.77 2.67
C ASP A 33 13.23 7.44 3.53
N ALA A 34 13.19 8.77 3.56
CA ALA A 34 12.20 9.52 4.33
C ALA A 34 10.77 9.31 3.80
N VAL A 35 10.59 9.26 2.49
CA VAL A 35 9.29 8.95 1.85
C VAL A 35 8.90 7.53 2.15
N GLN A 36 9.80 6.56 1.98
CA GLN A 36 9.51 5.15 2.24
C GLN A 36 9.12 4.90 3.69
N ALA A 37 9.77 5.57 4.65
CA ALA A 37 9.42 5.50 6.07
C ALA A 37 8.03 6.10 6.39
N ALA A 38 7.57 7.06 5.58
CA ALA A 38 6.26 7.71 5.74
C ALA A 38 5.13 6.99 4.97
N VAL A 39 5.45 5.96 4.17
CA VAL A 39 4.46 5.19 3.41
C VAL A 39 3.59 4.36 4.35
N THR A 40 2.28 4.44 4.17
CA THR A 40 1.29 3.70 4.97
C THR A 40 0.66 2.52 4.23
N VAL A 41 0.91 2.40 2.94
CA VAL A 41 0.42 1.28 2.12
C VAL A 41 1.38 0.10 2.28
N ASN A 42 0.83 -1.06 2.65
CA ASN A 42 1.64 -2.25 2.88
C ASN A 42 2.37 -2.70 1.61
N GLU A 43 3.64 -3.10 1.76
CA GLU A 43 4.53 -3.56 0.68
C GLU A 43 4.74 -2.54 -0.46
N ALA A 44 4.30 -1.30 -0.30
CA ALA A 44 4.46 -0.30 -1.35
C ALA A 44 5.91 0.16 -1.49
N ARG A 45 6.26 0.52 -2.72
CA ARG A 45 7.56 1.08 -3.09
C ARG A 45 7.37 2.51 -3.59
N ALA A 46 8.14 3.42 -3.03
CA ALA A 46 8.15 4.81 -3.44
C ALA A 46 9.34 5.10 -4.37
N ARG A 47 9.10 5.89 -5.41
CA ARG A 47 10.13 6.55 -6.21
C ARG A 47 9.94 8.05 -6.07
N VAL A 48 11.02 8.76 -5.86
CA VAL A 48 11.00 10.19 -5.60
C VAL A 48 11.69 10.93 -6.74
N THR A 49 11.08 12.02 -7.20
CA THR A 49 11.69 12.95 -8.15
C THR A 49 11.65 14.35 -7.56
N VAL A 50 12.79 14.98 -7.42
CA VAL A 50 12.89 16.34 -6.90
C VAL A 50 12.33 17.33 -7.91
N LEU A 51 11.34 18.14 -7.50
CA LEU A 51 10.76 19.20 -8.32
C LEU A 51 11.40 20.57 -8.03
N SER A 52 11.65 20.84 -6.76
CA SER A 52 12.33 22.06 -6.33
C SER A 52 13.01 21.87 -4.97
N LEU A 53 14.19 22.42 -4.82
CA LEU A 53 14.97 22.43 -3.59
C LEU A 53 15.18 23.86 -3.12
N ARG A 54 14.88 24.12 -1.85
CA ARG A 54 15.13 25.42 -1.18
C ARG A 54 15.93 25.17 0.07
N LEU A 55 17.26 25.32 -0.05
CA LEU A 55 18.20 25.26 1.07
C LEU A 55 18.89 26.62 1.21
N PRO A 56 19.12 27.10 2.43
CA PRO A 56 19.98 28.27 2.67
C PRO A 56 21.38 28.06 2.10
N HIS A 57 22.01 29.15 1.65
CA HIS A 57 23.36 29.05 1.09
C HIS A 57 24.35 28.46 2.11
N GLY A 58 25.12 27.47 1.69
CA GLY A 58 26.09 26.77 2.53
C GLY A 58 25.50 25.76 3.54
N CYS A 59 24.19 25.54 3.52
CA CYS A 59 23.54 24.47 4.29
C CYS A 59 23.74 23.10 3.60
N LYS A 60 24.22 22.13 4.35
CA LYS A 60 24.29 20.73 3.94
C LYS A 60 23.19 19.95 4.68
N ALA A 61 22.26 19.37 3.94
CA ALA A 61 21.21 18.55 4.54
C ALA A 61 21.79 17.25 5.09
N ASP A 62 21.42 16.93 6.32
CA ASP A 62 21.84 15.70 7.02
C ASP A 62 20.64 14.77 7.28
N SER A 63 19.41 15.31 7.28
CA SER A 63 18.18 14.54 7.47
C SER A 63 16.99 15.14 6.73
N ALA A 64 16.02 14.28 6.44
CA ALA A 64 14.75 14.63 5.81
C ALA A 64 13.59 14.13 6.67
N LYS A 65 12.54 14.95 6.82
CA LYS A 65 11.35 14.61 7.60
C LYS A 65 10.08 14.94 6.82
N ILE A 66 9.17 13.97 6.78
CA ILE A 66 7.84 14.13 6.23
C ILE A 66 6.84 14.20 7.38
N GLU A 67 6.02 15.26 7.39
CA GLU A 67 5.05 15.50 8.46
C GLU A 67 3.72 14.73 8.25
N ARG A 68 3.45 14.34 7.02
CA ARG A 68 2.19 13.67 6.66
C ARG A 68 2.45 12.30 6.08
N PRO A 69 1.62 11.29 6.41
CA PRO A 69 1.74 9.98 5.82
C PRO A 69 1.54 10.01 4.31
N VAL A 70 2.29 9.16 3.59
CA VAL A 70 2.21 9.01 2.13
C VAL A 70 1.39 7.76 1.82
N ALA A 71 0.16 7.97 1.36
CA ALA A 71 -0.78 6.89 1.04
C ALA A 71 -1.02 6.72 -0.47
N ALA A 72 -0.53 7.64 -1.30
CA ALA A 72 -0.73 7.61 -2.75
C ALA A 72 0.37 8.40 -3.48
N SER A 73 0.47 8.19 -4.79
CA SER A 73 1.29 9.00 -5.69
C SER A 73 0.83 10.45 -5.68
N GLY A 74 1.77 11.36 -5.76
CA GLY A 74 1.48 12.80 -5.78
C GLY A 74 2.66 13.66 -5.37
N SER A 75 2.39 14.95 -5.12
CA SER A 75 3.40 15.89 -4.66
C SER A 75 3.47 15.90 -3.14
N VAL A 76 4.68 15.80 -2.62
CA VAL A 76 4.98 15.90 -1.18
C VAL A 76 5.93 17.05 -0.91
N THR A 77 5.81 17.63 0.28
CA THR A 77 6.78 18.60 0.79
C THR A 77 7.55 17.95 1.93
N VAL A 78 8.86 17.98 1.83
CA VAL A 78 9.78 17.38 2.79
C VAL A 78 10.58 18.47 3.45
N LYS A 79 10.64 18.46 4.77
CA LYS A 79 11.50 19.34 5.56
C LYS A 79 12.89 18.72 5.61
N LEU A 80 13.90 19.51 5.23
CA LEU A 80 15.31 19.15 5.36
C LEU A 80 15.89 19.83 6.58
N GLN A 81 16.71 19.13 7.32
CA GLN A 81 17.52 19.66 8.41
C GLN A 81 18.98 19.35 8.14
N GLY A 82 19.86 20.24 8.54
CA GLY A 82 21.27 20.09 8.30
C GLY A 82 22.11 21.12 9.02
N THR A 83 23.36 21.23 8.60
CA THR A 83 24.33 22.13 9.21
C THR A 83 25.03 22.96 8.14
N THR A 84 25.38 24.22 8.50
CA THR A 84 26.22 25.09 7.70
C THR A 84 27.69 24.71 7.86
N LYS A 85 28.58 25.22 7.00
CA LYS A 85 30.04 25.04 7.14
C LYS A 85 30.59 25.55 8.47
N ARG A 86 29.85 26.39 9.19
CA ARG A 86 30.21 26.91 10.51
C ARG A 86 29.67 26.07 11.66
N GLY A 87 28.96 24.96 11.36
CA GLY A 87 28.35 24.12 12.37
C GLY A 87 27.00 24.64 12.91
N GLU A 88 26.45 25.69 12.32
CA GLU A 88 25.14 26.21 12.71
C GLU A 88 24.03 25.38 12.11
N ALA A 89 22.97 25.11 12.87
CA ALA A 89 21.78 24.39 12.36
C ALA A 89 21.10 25.20 11.24
N CYS A 90 20.68 24.52 10.20
CA CYS A 90 19.94 25.10 9.10
C CYS A 90 18.78 24.20 8.67
N GLU A 91 17.74 24.81 8.12
CA GLU A 91 16.55 24.13 7.64
C GLU A 91 16.23 24.54 6.21
N GLY A 92 15.62 23.62 5.47
CA GLY A 92 15.16 23.86 4.11
C GLY A 92 13.96 23.00 3.75
N TRP A 93 13.50 23.14 2.53
CA TRP A 93 12.32 22.44 2.03
C TRP A 93 12.57 21.91 0.63
N VAL A 94 12.09 20.68 0.41
CA VAL A 94 12.03 20.08 -0.92
C VAL A 94 10.57 19.84 -1.28
N ARG A 95 10.21 20.22 -2.48
CA ARG A 95 9.00 19.73 -3.13
C ARG A 95 9.39 18.59 -4.06
N ALA A 96 8.82 17.43 -3.85
CA ALA A 96 9.08 16.23 -4.64
C ALA A 96 7.79 15.62 -5.21
N SER A 97 7.91 14.96 -6.35
CA SER A 97 6.89 14.07 -6.88
C SER A 97 7.20 12.66 -6.40
N VAL A 98 6.20 11.99 -5.84
CA VAL A 98 6.28 10.60 -5.40
C VAL A 98 5.43 9.74 -6.31
N SER A 99 6.01 8.69 -6.89
CA SER A 99 5.28 7.60 -7.51
C SER A 99 5.28 6.41 -6.56
N LEU A 100 4.10 6.06 -6.05
CA LEU A 100 3.89 4.97 -5.11
C LEU A 100 3.30 3.77 -5.84
N THR A 101 4.00 2.64 -5.85
CA THR A 101 3.52 1.38 -6.42
C THR A 101 3.37 0.33 -5.34
N ALA A 102 2.29 -0.46 -5.39
CA ALA A 102 2.03 -1.54 -4.44
C ALA A 102 1.43 -2.78 -5.13
N PRO A 103 1.55 -3.97 -4.53
CA PRO A 103 0.83 -5.14 -4.98
C PRO A 103 -0.66 -4.96 -4.68
N VAL A 104 -1.49 -5.01 -5.72
CA VAL A 104 -2.94 -4.88 -5.62
C VAL A 104 -3.62 -6.09 -6.25
N MET A 105 -4.79 -6.47 -5.73
CA MET A 105 -5.63 -7.48 -6.37
C MET A 105 -6.36 -6.88 -7.56
N VAL A 106 -6.29 -7.56 -8.70
CA VAL A 106 -6.99 -7.18 -9.95
C VAL A 106 -7.85 -8.35 -10.40
N THR A 107 -9.10 -8.08 -10.75
CA THR A 107 -10.02 -9.11 -11.25
C THR A 107 -9.58 -9.60 -12.62
N THR A 108 -9.54 -10.92 -12.82
CA THR A 108 -9.20 -11.56 -14.11
C THR A 108 -10.41 -11.74 -15.01
N ARG A 109 -11.62 -11.71 -14.45
CA ARG A 109 -12.91 -11.84 -15.10
C ARG A 109 -13.96 -10.99 -14.39
N VAL A 110 -15.18 -10.98 -14.90
CA VAL A 110 -16.33 -10.42 -14.18
C VAL A 110 -16.57 -11.23 -12.91
N VAL A 111 -16.67 -10.56 -11.78
CA VAL A 111 -16.94 -11.16 -10.45
C VAL A 111 -18.27 -10.63 -9.97
N ARG A 112 -19.20 -11.52 -9.62
CA ARG A 112 -20.52 -11.15 -9.11
C ARG A 112 -20.50 -10.98 -7.60
N THR A 113 -21.43 -10.20 -7.08
CA THR A 113 -21.63 -10.06 -5.63
C THR A 113 -21.80 -11.42 -4.96
N GLY A 114 -21.08 -11.66 -3.85
CA GLY A 114 -21.09 -12.91 -3.11
C GLY A 114 -20.13 -13.98 -3.64
N GLU A 115 -19.44 -13.74 -4.74
CA GLU A 115 -18.48 -14.67 -5.34
C GLU A 115 -17.11 -14.57 -4.66
N SER A 116 -16.39 -15.72 -4.54
CA SER A 116 -15.04 -15.75 -4.01
C SER A 116 -14.04 -15.03 -4.92
N LEU A 117 -13.15 -14.27 -4.33
CA LEU A 117 -12.08 -13.54 -5.03
C LEU A 117 -10.85 -14.42 -5.31
N ASP A 118 -10.66 -15.54 -4.61
CA ASP A 118 -9.43 -16.33 -4.68
C ASP A 118 -9.13 -16.85 -6.09
N SER A 119 -10.16 -17.30 -6.82
CA SER A 119 -10.02 -17.80 -8.20
C SER A 119 -10.29 -16.74 -9.27
N ALA A 120 -10.67 -15.55 -8.87
CA ALA A 120 -11.14 -14.49 -9.76
C ALA A 120 -10.23 -13.27 -9.79
N THR A 121 -9.14 -13.28 -9.01
CA THR A 121 -8.18 -12.18 -8.93
C THR A 121 -6.75 -12.66 -9.12
N THR A 122 -5.91 -11.72 -9.51
CA THR A 122 -4.45 -11.88 -9.53
C THR A 122 -3.80 -10.67 -8.86
N VAL A 123 -2.60 -10.85 -8.31
CA VAL A 123 -1.83 -9.76 -7.73
C VAL A 123 -0.97 -9.11 -8.79
N GLN A 124 -1.07 -7.80 -8.93
CA GLN A 124 -0.28 -6.99 -9.87
C GLN A 124 0.29 -5.77 -9.16
N TRP A 125 1.50 -5.37 -9.54
CA TRP A 125 2.07 -4.10 -9.09
C TRP A 125 1.45 -2.96 -9.88
N GLN A 126 0.79 -2.05 -9.17
CA GLN A 126 0.15 -0.88 -9.81
C GLN A 126 0.44 0.39 -9.02
N GLU A 127 0.40 1.51 -9.72
CA GLU A 127 0.52 2.82 -9.11
C GLU A 127 -0.73 3.16 -8.29
N ILE A 128 -0.52 3.58 -7.05
CA ILE A 128 -1.58 3.98 -6.12
C ILE A 128 -1.90 5.44 -6.34
N ARG A 129 -3.03 5.73 -6.94
CA ARG A 129 -3.50 7.09 -7.19
C ARG A 129 -4.20 7.69 -5.98
N ALA A 130 -4.22 9.01 -5.92
CA ALA A 130 -4.94 9.73 -4.87
C ALA A 130 -6.43 9.29 -4.81
N GLY A 131 -6.90 9.01 -3.60
CA GLY A 131 -8.27 8.52 -3.36
C GLY A 131 -8.47 7.02 -3.58
N ALA A 132 -7.50 6.29 -4.14
CA ALA A 132 -7.56 4.85 -4.23
C ALA A 132 -7.29 4.20 -2.85
N GLN A 133 -8.09 3.20 -2.50
CA GLN A 133 -7.92 2.39 -1.29
C GLN A 133 -7.90 0.91 -1.69
N PRO A 134 -6.83 0.45 -2.36
CA PRO A 134 -6.76 -0.94 -2.79
C PRO A 134 -6.81 -1.87 -1.59
N ALA A 135 -7.56 -2.95 -1.71
CA ALA A 135 -7.54 -4.01 -0.73
C ALA A 135 -6.16 -4.70 -0.76
N ALA A 136 -5.58 -4.92 0.41
CA ALA A 136 -4.39 -5.76 0.51
C ALA A 136 -4.68 -7.16 -0.04
N PRO A 137 -3.70 -7.83 -0.66
CA PRO A 137 -3.85 -9.22 -1.06
C PRO A 137 -4.33 -10.07 0.12
N MET A 138 -5.43 -10.78 -0.04
CA MET A 138 -6.02 -11.61 1.01
C MET A 138 -6.56 -12.92 0.43
N VAL A 139 -6.64 -13.92 1.28
CA VAL A 139 -7.27 -15.21 0.97
C VAL A 139 -8.65 -15.28 1.63
N GLY A 140 -9.62 -15.88 0.97
CA GLY A 140 -10.98 -16.03 1.49
C GLY A 140 -11.83 -14.75 1.43
N GLY A 141 -11.50 -13.82 0.52
CA GLY A 141 -12.31 -12.63 0.27
C GLY A 141 -13.55 -12.93 -0.57
N ILE A 142 -14.67 -12.28 -0.26
CA ILE A 142 -15.90 -12.34 -1.05
C ILE A 142 -16.19 -10.97 -1.65
N ALA A 143 -16.62 -10.94 -2.90
CA ALA A 143 -17.04 -9.72 -3.56
C ALA A 143 -18.28 -9.13 -2.88
N ALA A 144 -18.16 -7.89 -2.38
CA ALA A 144 -19.27 -7.15 -1.80
C ALA A 144 -20.18 -6.53 -2.86
N ARG A 145 -19.68 -6.37 -4.07
CA ARG A 145 -20.37 -5.83 -5.26
C ARG A 145 -19.85 -6.49 -6.53
N THR A 146 -20.59 -6.37 -7.62
CA THR A 146 -20.13 -6.83 -8.94
C THR A 146 -18.94 -5.96 -9.40
N MET A 147 -17.90 -6.61 -9.90
CA MET A 147 -16.69 -5.99 -10.44
C MET A 147 -16.43 -6.48 -11.86
N MET A 148 -15.92 -5.58 -12.70
CA MET A 148 -15.56 -5.90 -14.09
C MET A 148 -14.16 -6.51 -14.17
N SER A 149 -13.88 -7.24 -15.25
CA SER A 149 -12.52 -7.74 -15.53
C SER A 149 -11.52 -6.59 -15.62
N GLY A 150 -10.32 -6.77 -15.04
CA GLY A 150 -9.25 -5.76 -15.00
C GLY A 150 -9.45 -4.68 -13.94
N GLN A 151 -10.48 -4.75 -13.12
CA GLN A 151 -10.73 -3.77 -12.07
C GLN A 151 -9.86 -4.05 -10.84
N VAL A 152 -9.25 -3.01 -10.28
CA VAL A 152 -8.58 -3.08 -8.98
C VAL A 152 -9.63 -3.29 -7.89
N VAL A 153 -9.38 -4.25 -7.03
CA VAL A 153 -10.22 -4.55 -5.87
C VAL A 153 -9.91 -3.56 -4.76
N ASP A 154 -10.86 -2.74 -4.40
CA ASP A 154 -10.75 -1.81 -3.27
C ASP A 154 -11.34 -2.41 -1.96
N THR A 155 -11.01 -1.79 -0.83
CA THR A 155 -11.46 -2.26 0.48
C THR A 155 -12.98 -2.29 0.62
N SER A 156 -13.70 -1.41 -0.06
CA SER A 156 -15.17 -1.36 -0.04
C SER A 156 -15.80 -2.46 -0.90
N SER A 157 -15.04 -3.03 -1.81
CA SER A 157 -15.47 -4.10 -2.72
C SER A 157 -15.32 -5.50 -2.14
N VAL A 158 -14.72 -5.64 -0.95
CA VAL A 158 -14.42 -6.93 -0.33
C VAL A 158 -15.15 -7.07 1.01
N ARG A 159 -15.66 -8.26 1.25
CA ARG A 159 -16.06 -8.72 2.59
C ARG A 159 -15.18 -9.88 2.98
N SER A 160 -14.79 -9.93 4.25
CA SER A 160 -14.15 -11.12 4.79
C SER A 160 -15.17 -12.27 4.84
N ASN A 161 -14.77 -13.44 4.36
CA ASN A 161 -15.53 -14.67 4.56
C ASN A 161 -15.32 -15.24 5.96
N LYS A 162 -14.42 -14.65 6.75
CA LYS A 162 -14.22 -15.10 8.12
C LYS A 162 -15.43 -14.71 8.95
N PRO A 163 -16.12 -15.67 9.55
CA PRO A 163 -17.23 -15.36 10.44
C PRO A 163 -16.71 -14.54 11.62
N SER A 164 -17.45 -13.48 11.98
CA SER A 164 -17.10 -12.59 13.09
C SER A 164 -17.38 -13.23 14.45
N ALA A 165 -16.76 -12.72 15.51
CA ALA A 165 -17.09 -13.09 16.87
C ALA A 165 -18.62 -12.92 17.12
N GLY A 166 -19.22 -13.89 17.78
CA GLY A 166 -20.67 -13.98 17.98
C GLY A 166 -21.43 -14.76 16.89
N SER A 167 -20.84 -15.01 15.71
CA SER A 167 -21.45 -15.80 14.64
C SER A 167 -21.56 -17.29 15.05
N GLN A 168 -22.58 -17.97 14.53
CA GLN A 168 -22.66 -19.41 14.63
C GLN A 168 -21.71 -20.06 13.63
N VAL A 169 -21.03 -21.13 14.06
CA VAL A 169 -20.08 -21.89 13.25
C VAL A 169 -20.29 -23.39 13.51
N ARG A 170 -20.09 -24.21 12.50
CA ARG A 170 -20.02 -25.66 12.69
C ARG A 170 -18.67 -26.03 13.28
N VAL A 171 -18.67 -26.70 14.41
CA VAL A 171 -17.49 -27.18 15.08
C VAL A 171 -17.36 -28.69 14.84
N SER A 172 -16.30 -29.09 14.14
CA SER A 172 -15.97 -30.50 13.90
C SER A 172 -14.85 -30.91 14.85
N ILE A 173 -15.16 -31.76 15.80
CA ILE A 173 -14.22 -32.29 16.77
C ILE A 173 -13.79 -33.67 16.30
N ARG A 174 -12.49 -33.87 16.06
CA ARG A 174 -11.92 -35.13 15.60
C ARG A 174 -11.07 -35.76 16.70
N MET A 175 -11.39 -37.02 17.04
CA MET A 175 -10.66 -37.86 17.99
C MET A 175 -10.37 -39.21 17.31
N GLY A 176 -9.20 -39.36 16.73
CA GLY A 176 -8.88 -40.54 15.92
C GLY A 176 -9.87 -40.73 14.74
N ALA A 177 -10.56 -41.88 14.69
CA ALA A 177 -11.56 -42.16 13.67
C ALA A 177 -12.96 -41.57 13.94
N LEU A 178 -13.19 -41.01 15.12
CA LEU A 178 -14.45 -40.37 15.50
C LEU A 178 -14.46 -38.90 15.10
N SER A 179 -15.54 -38.46 14.46
CA SER A 179 -15.82 -37.06 14.18
C SER A 179 -17.20 -36.69 14.70
N VAL A 180 -17.25 -35.66 15.52
CA VAL A 180 -18.48 -35.09 16.08
C VAL A 180 -18.67 -33.68 15.56
N GLU A 181 -19.82 -33.38 14.99
CA GLU A 181 -20.17 -32.04 14.56
C GLU A 181 -21.21 -31.40 15.49
N GLN A 182 -20.95 -30.19 15.92
CA GLN A 182 -21.86 -29.39 16.73
C GLN A 182 -21.88 -27.94 16.22
N VAL A 183 -22.92 -27.20 16.54
CA VAL A 183 -22.98 -25.78 16.29
C VAL A 183 -22.45 -25.05 17.52
N GLY A 184 -21.44 -24.21 17.33
CA GLY A 184 -20.88 -23.33 18.36
C GLY A 184 -21.04 -21.87 18.01
N ARG A 185 -20.74 -20.98 18.95
CA ARG A 185 -20.67 -19.54 18.74
C ARG A 185 -19.21 -19.11 18.79
N LEU A 186 -18.73 -18.42 17.76
CA LEU A 186 -17.36 -17.88 17.74
C LEU A 186 -17.14 -16.84 18.83
N VAL A 187 -15.98 -16.90 19.47
CA VAL A 187 -15.54 -15.96 20.50
C VAL A 187 -14.07 -15.58 20.23
N GLU A 188 -13.67 -14.41 20.69
CA GLU A 188 -12.28 -13.98 20.59
C GLU A 188 -11.39 -14.81 21.51
N CYS A 189 -10.23 -15.27 21.02
CA CYS A 189 -9.26 -16.06 21.80
C CYS A 189 -7.81 -15.73 21.45
N GLY A 190 -7.43 -14.49 21.46
CA GLY A 190 -6.08 -14.07 21.11
C GLY A 190 -5.84 -13.95 19.60
N ASN A 191 -4.61 -13.63 19.24
CA ASN A 191 -4.30 -13.15 17.88
C ASN A 191 -4.10 -14.25 16.83
N THR A 192 -3.93 -15.52 17.23
CA THR A 192 -3.49 -16.58 16.31
C THR A 192 -4.49 -17.73 16.14
N HIS A 193 -5.49 -17.84 17.02
CA HIS A 193 -6.40 -18.98 17.05
C HIS A 193 -7.87 -18.54 16.97
N VAL A 194 -8.71 -19.45 16.52
CA VAL A 194 -10.17 -19.25 16.47
C VAL A 194 -10.81 -20.13 17.55
N CYS A 195 -11.66 -19.53 18.38
CA CYS A 195 -12.37 -20.25 19.44
C CYS A 195 -13.87 -20.25 19.20
N ALA A 196 -14.52 -21.29 19.67
CA ALA A 196 -15.98 -21.32 19.75
C ALA A 196 -16.44 -21.82 21.13
N VAL A 197 -17.59 -21.33 21.57
CA VAL A 197 -18.30 -21.83 22.74
C VAL A 197 -19.40 -22.77 22.23
N LEU A 198 -19.37 -24.00 22.70
CA LEU A 198 -20.37 -25.03 22.39
C LEU A 198 -21.65 -24.79 23.22
N PRO A 199 -22.78 -25.40 22.84
CA PRO A 199 -24.02 -25.34 23.64
C PRO A 199 -23.86 -25.81 25.08
N SER A 200 -22.90 -26.72 25.33
CA SER A 200 -22.52 -27.18 26.67
C SER A 200 -21.80 -26.13 27.52
N GLY A 201 -21.50 -24.95 26.98
CA GLY A 201 -20.67 -23.92 27.62
C GLY A 201 -19.15 -24.18 27.48
N LYS A 202 -18.75 -25.31 26.96
CA LYS A 202 -17.33 -25.62 26.78
C LYS A 202 -16.72 -24.78 25.64
N ARG A 203 -15.59 -24.14 25.91
CA ARG A 203 -14.78 -23.44 24.93
C ARG A 203 -13.84 -24.41 24.24
N VAL A 204 -13.82 -24.35 22.92
CA VAL A 204 -12.93 -25.15 22.06
C VAL A 204 -12.13 -24.23 21.15
N GLU A 205 -10.90 -24.63 20.84
CA GLU A 205 -9.97 -23.92 19.99
C GLU A 205 -9.61 -24.78 18.78
N GLY A 206 -9.49 -24.17 17.60
CA GLY A 206 -9.20 -24.89 16.38
C GLY A 206 -8.84 -23.99 15.21
N ALA A 207 -8.70 -24.61 14.05
CA ALA A 207 -8.48 -23.92 12.79
C ALA A 207 -9.79 -23.78 12.03
N LEU A 208 -10.06 -22.57 11.51
CA LEU A 208 -11.20 -22.33 10.65
C LEU A 208 -10.87 -22.82 9.22
N GLN A 209 -11.63 -23.78 8.76
CA GLN A 209 -11.55 -24.31 7.39
C GLN A 209 -12.93 -24.12 6.74
N ASP A 210 -12.99 -23.30 5.71
CA ASP A 210 -14.24 -22.83 5.12
C ASP A 210 -15.17 -22.24 6.22
N ASP A 211 -16.36 -22.73 6.40
CA ASP A 211 -17.31 -22.30 7.45
C ASP A 211 -17.29 -23.20 8.69
N ARG A 212 -16.24 -24.02 8.87
CA ARG A 212 -16.11 -24.98 9.95
C ARG A 212 -14.90 -24.72 10.82
N LEU A 213 -15.07 -24.78 12.12
CA LEU A 213 -13.98 -24.82 13.07
C LEU A 213 -13.57 -26.28 13.30
N VAL A 214 -12.37 -26.64 12.83
CA VAL A 214 -11.84 -27.99 13.01
C VAL A 214 -11.00 -28.00 14.29
N VAL A 215 -11.43 -28.82 15.26
CA VAL A 215 -10.74 -29.04 16.52
C VAL A 215 -10.14 -30.44 16.49
N MET A 216 -8.82 -30.53 16.57
CA MET A 216 -8.10 -31.79 16.73
C MET A 216 -7.84 -32.02 18.21
N VAL A 217 -8.39 -33.10 18.76
CA VAL A 217 -8.10 -33.53 20.12
C VAL A 217 -7.04 -34.62 20.02
N PRO A 218 -5.89 -34.45 20.70
CA PRO A 218 -4.81 -35.42 20.69
C PRO A 218 -5.21 -36.79 21.30
#